data_52f1edf05015513ade84cb3be9ee1c82
#
_entry.id   52f1edf05015513ade84cb3be9ee1c82
#
_cell.length_a   1.000
_cell.length_b   1.000
_cell.length_c   1.000
_cell.angle_alpha   90.00
_cell.angle_beta   90.00
_cell.angle_gamma   90.00
#
_symmetry.space_group_name_H-M   'P 1'
#
loop_
_entity.id
_entity.type
_entity.pdbx_description
1 polymer ?
#
loop_
_entity_poly.entity_id
_entity_poly.type
_entity_poly.pdbx_seq_one_letter_code
_entity_poly.pdbx_strand_id
1 'polypeptide(L)'
;MTPCDRRDRTAAFRRPPRRAAWLLIAALLAACSSSSNDENIAKIPVEQLYNQGLDALNAGRYKLATKRFDQLQSNYPYSAWAASAQLMDAYAQYASGKFSDSAATLDRFIQLHPTSKDIAYAYYLRALDFYEQIVDVQRDQKNTQLALAALKEVVNRFPDSAYARDARFKIDLCLDHLAGQEMSIGRWYESQHLYAAAINRYQRVVQDYQMTNMAPEALYRLTEIYMLIGMPDQAKKTASVLQHNYPNSEWYRDSWNLLVDDHQVSGKPVGEADNAGFFSRAFGWIF
;
A
#
# COMPACT_ATOMS: atom_id res chain seq x y z
N MET A 1 -70.28 -28.70 -26.44
CA MET A 1 -71.14 -27.53 -26.28
C MET A 1 -71.62 -27.52 -24.86
N THR A 2 -70.93 -26.79 -23.94
CA THR A 2 -71.43 -26.40 -22.62
C THR A 2 -70.69 -25.15 -22.21
N PRO A 3 -71.31 -24.07 -21.77
CA PRO A 3 -70.69 -22.81 -21.53
C PRO A 3 -70.04 -22.71 -20.15
N CYS A 4 -68.94 -22.04 -20.08
CA CYS A 4 -68.10 -21.77 -18.93
C CYS A 4 -68.73 -20.71 -18.05
N ASP A 5 -69.06 -21.03 -16.81
CA ASP A 5 -69.61 -20.13 -15.79
C ASP A 5 -68.47 -19.34 -15.13
N ARG A 6 -68.44 -18.04 -15.38
CA ARG A 6 -67.44 -17.11 -14.84
C ARG A 6 -68.03 -16.48 -13.55
N ARG A 7 -67.66 -17.04 -12.39
CA ARG A 7 -68.03 -16.44 -11.09
C ARG A 7 -67.04 -15.30 -10.74
N ASP A 8 -67.52 -14.11 -10.88
CA ASP A 8 -66.91 -12.90 -10.34
C ASP A 8 -66.88 -12.94 -8.82
N ARG A 9 -65.66 -13.03 -8.23
CA ARG A 9 -65.47 -12.78 -6.80
C ARG A 9 -64.94 -11.35 -6.64
N THR A 10 -65.83 -10.37 -6.54
CA THR A 10 -65.53 -9.03 -6.05
C THR A 10 -65.29 -9.08 -4.53
N ALA A 11 -64.02 -9.15 -4.12
CA ALA A 11 -63.64 -8.99 -2.73
C ALA A 11 -63.80 -7.49 -2.36
N ALA A 12 -64.83 -7.18 -1.58
CA ALA A 12 -65.07 -5.85 -1.03
C ALA A 12 -63.96 -5.48 -0.04
N PHE A 13 -63.07 -4.60 -0.45
CA PHE A 13 -62.03 -4.02 0.38
C PHE A 13 -62.67 -3.07 1.42
N ARG A 14 -62.94 -3.59 2.62
CA ARG A 14 -63.44 -2.78 3.75
C ARG A 14 -62.37 -1.79 4.17
N ARG A 15 -62.55 -0.52 3.90
CA ARG A 15 -61.69 0.55 4.39
C ARG A 15 -61.78 0.60 5.92
N PRO A 16 -60.65 0.58 6.66
CA PRO A 16 -60.69 0.69 8.12
C PRO A 16 -61.21 2.06 8.53
N PRO A 17 -61.92 2.17 9.67
CA PRO A 17 -62.46 3.45 10.13
C PRO A 17 -61.33 4.43 10.40
N ARG A 18 -61.53 5.69 9.93
CA ARG A 18 -60.53 6.77 10.01
C ARG A 18 -59.82 6.93 11.37
N ARG A 19 -60.49 6.56 12.45
CA ARG A 19 -59.94 6.59 13.82
C ARG A 19 -58.88 5.51 14.08
N ALA A 20 -58.91 4.37 13.44
CA ALA A 20 -57.90 3.29 13.56
C ALA A 20 -56.61 3.63 12.79
N ALA A 21 -56.72 4.41 11.68
CA ALA A 21 -55.58 4.89 10.93
C ALA A 21 -54.70 5.89 11.73
N TRP A 22 -55.33 6.75 12.52
CA TRP A 22 -54.61 7.70 13.39
C TRP A 22 -53.86 7.04 14.53
N LEU A 23 -54.37 5.94 15.09
CA LEU A 23 -53.72 5.16 16.14
C LEU A 23 -52.49 4.37 15.60
N LEU A 24 -52.55 3.87 14.37
CA LEU A 24 -51.41 3.20 13.73
C LEU A 24 -50.29 4.20 13.39
N ILE A 25 -50.61 5.45 12.95
CA ILE A 25 -49.62 6.50 12.72
C ILE A 25 -48.96 6.94 14.04
N ALA A 26 -49.72 7.08 15.11
CA ALA A 26 -49.20 7.42 16.44
C ALA A 26 -48.27 6.31 17.01
N ALA A 27 -48.56 5.03 16.77
CA ALA A 27 -47.72 3.89 17.17
C ALA A 27 -46.42 3.84 16.37
N LEU A 28 -46.39 4.21 15.09
CA LEU A 28 -45.18 4.30 14.25
C LEU A 28 -44.27 5.45 14.64
N LEU A 29 -44.82 6.58 15.15
CA LEU A 29 -44.03 7.70 15.63
C LEU A 29 -43.42 7.43 17.03
N ALA A 30 -44.00 6.55 17.83
CA ALA A 30 -43.43 6.16 19.13
C ALA A 30 -42.26 5.16 18.98
N ALA A 31 -42.15 4.45 17.86
CA ALA A 31 -41.06 3.48 17.62
C ALA A 31 -39.72 4.15 17.23
N CYS A 32 -39.70 5.45 16.94
CA CYS A 32 -38.48 6.21 16.60
C CYS A 32 -37.83 6.94 17.79
N SER A 33 -38.27 6.72 19.02
CA SER A 33 -37.48 7.11 20.16
C SER A 33 -36.42 6.02 20.42
N SER A 34 -35.40 5.95 19.55
CA SER A 34 -34.12 5.36 19.93
C SER A 34 -33.64 6.17 21.13
N SER A 35 -33.77 5.60 22.32
CA SER A 35 -33.10 6.10 23.50
C SER A 35 -31.61 6.14 23.14
N SER A 36 -31.11 7.27 22.71
CA SER A 36 -29.70 7.58 22.88
C SER A 36 -29.46 7.46 24.39
N ASN A 37 -28.92 6.33 24.80
CA ASN A 37 -28.22 6.24 26.07
C ASN A 37 -26.99 7.15 25.93
N ASP A 38 -27.22 8.47 25.88
CA ASP A 38 -26.25 9.47 26.26
C ASP A 38 -26.06 9.29 27.76
N GLU A 39 -25.34 8.20 28.14
CA GLU A 39 -24.74 8.09 29.44
C GLU A 39 -24.14 9.47 29.71
N ASN A 40 -24.40 10.01 30.85
CA ASN A 40 -23.98 11.32 31.28
C ASN A 40 -22.44 11.32 31.40
N ILE A 41 -21.78 11.35 30.21
CA ILE A 41 -20.37 11.07 29.95
C ILE A 41 -19.48 12.06 30.71
N ALA A 42 -19.98 13.28 30.99
CA ALA A 42 -19.34 14.27 31.82
C ALA A 42 -19.09 13.80 33.28
N LYS A 43 -19.64 12.65 33.68
CA LYS A 43 -19.46 12.06 35.01
C LYS A 43 -18.50 10.85 35.02
N ILE A 44 -18.07 10.35 33.84
CA ILE A 44 -17.18 9.20 33.81
C ILE A 44 -15.73 9.69 33.98
N PRO A 45 -14.97 9.17 34.97
CA PRO A 45 -13.56 9.53 35.15
C PRO A 45 -12.73 9.25 33.88
N VAL A 46 -11.75 10.09 33.62
CA VAL A 46 -10.89 10.01 32.42
C VAL A 46 -10.24 8.64 32.24
N GLU A 47 -9.73 8.05 33.32
CA GLU A 47 -9.10 6.72 33.32
C GLU A 47 -10.10 5.61 32.95
N GLN A 48 -11.35 5.74 33.44
CA GLN A 48 -12.39 4.78 33.11
C GLN A 48 -12.78 4.86 31.62
N LEU A 49 -12.87 6.07 31.04
CA LEU A 49 -13.11 6.25 29.59
C LEU A 49 -11.98 5.62 28.78
N TYR A 50 -10.73 5.85 29.18
CA TYR A 50 -9.57 5.26 28.51
C TYR A 50 -9.59 3.73 28.55
N ASN A 51 -9.83 3.15 29.73
CA ASN A 51 -9.91 1.70 29.90
C ASN A 51 -11.08 1.08 29.11
N GLN A 52 -12.24 1.73 29.10
CA GLN A 52 -13.37 1.29 28.26
C GLN A 52 -13.02 1.31 26.77
N GLY A 53 -12.24 2.30 26.32
CA GLY A 53 -11.70 2.37 24.97
C GLY A 53 -10.77 1.19 24.66
N LEU A 54 -9.83 0.89 25.56
CA LEU A 54 -8.91 -0.25 25.42
C LEU A 54 -9.65 -1.60 25.45
N ASP A 55 -10.61 -1.78 26.35
CA ASP A 55 -11.42 -3.00 26.41
C ASP A 55 -12.20 -3.22 25.12
N ALA A 56 -12.76 -2.15 24.55
CA ALA A 56 -13.44 -2.20 23.27
C ALA A 56 -12.48 -2.54 22.13
N LEU A 57 -11.28 -1.97 22.14
CA LEU A 57 -10.22 -2.23 21.17
C LEU A 57 -9.79 -3.71 21.20
N ASN A 58 -9.47 -4.21 22.40
CA ASN A 58 -9.06 -5.60 22.61
C ASN A 58 -10.17 -6.60 22.23
N ALA A 59 -11.43 -6.21 22.34
CA ALA A 59 -12.57 -6.98 21.92
C ALA A 59 -12.90 -6.86 20.42
N GLY A 60 -12.07 -6.16 19.62
CA GLY A 60 -12.30 -5.92 18.18
C GLY A 60 -13.45 -4.96 17.88
N ARG A 61 -14.02 -4.30 18.91
CA ARG A 61 -15.14 -3.35 18.76
C ARG A 61 -14.63 -1.95 18.44
N TYR A 62 -13.95 -1.82 17.30
CA TYR A 62 -13.22 -0.60 16.90
C TYR A 62 -14.08 0.67 16.89
N LYS A 63 -15.32 0.60 16.40
CA LYS A 63 -16.23 1.76 16.43
C LYS A 63 -16.55 2.25 17.84
N LEU A 64 -16.65 1.33 18.80
CA LEU A 64 -16.86 1.69 20.21
C LEU A 64 -15.58 2.26 20.82
N ALA A 65 -14.44 1.67 20.51
CA ALA A 65 -13.13 2.18 20.95
C ALA A 65 -12.91 3.63 20.49
N THR A 66 -13.06 3.91 19.20
CA THR A 66 -12.99 5.27 18.63
C THR A 66 -13.96 6.21 19.33
N LYS A 67 -15.23 5.81 19.54
CA LYS A 67 -16.20 6.64 20.25
C LYS A 67 -15.74 6.98 21.69
N ARG A 68 -15.16 6.02 22.43
CA ARG A 68 -14.69 6.26 23.81
C ARG A 68 -13.46 7.18 23.85
N PHE A 69 -12.50 6.98 22.91
CA PHE A 69 -11.34 7.85 22.83
C PHE A 69 -11.70 9.26 22.37
N ASP A 70 -12.62 9.44 21.42
CA ASP A 70 -13.15 10.75 21.03
C ASP A 70 -13.84 11.48 22.21
N GLN A 71 -14.64 10.74 22.99
CA GLN A 71 -15.31 11.27 24.17
C GLN A 71 -14.29 11.73 25.21
N LEU A 72 -13.20 10.98 25.40
CA LEU A 72 -12.11 11.36 26.30
C LEU A 72 -11.45 12.66 25.83
N GLN A 73 -11.07 12.72 24.55
CA GLN A 73 -10.42 13.90 23.97
C GLN A 73 -11.31 15.14 24.05
N SER A 74 -12.62 14.98 23.81
CA SER A 74 -13.59 16.09 23.84
C SER A 74 -13.86 16.61 25.26
N ASN A 75 -13.98 15.70 26.24
CA ASN A 75 -14.35 16.08 27.60
C ASN A 75 -13.13 16.43 28.46
N TYR A 76 -11.96 15.88 28.15
CA TYR A 76 -10.73 16.02 28.95
C TYR A 76 -9.50 16.35 28.07
N PRO A 77 -9.55 17.41 27.24
CA PRO A 77 -8.51 17.70 26.25
C PRO A 77 -7.12 17.98 26.86
N TYR A 78 -7.09 18.44 28.11
CA TYR A 78 -5.85 18.77 28.82
C TYR A 78 -5.39 17.68 29.79
N SER A 79 -6.01 16.51 29.74
CA SER A 79 -5.61 15.40 30.60
C SER A 79 -4.31 14.75 30.11
N ALA A 80 -3.56 14.14 31.03
CA ALA A 80 -2.38 13.35 30.68
C ALA A 80 -2.73 12.16 29.74
N TRP A 81 -3.99 11.75 29.69
CA TRP A 81 -4.50 10.65 28.86
C TRP A 81 -4.90 11.07 27.45
N ALA A 82 -5.08 12.39 27.20
CA ALA A 82 -5.60 12.88 25.92
C ALA A 82 -4.71 12.49 24.74
N ALA A 83 -3.39 12.66 24.86
CA ALA A 83 -2.43 12.28 23.83
C ALA A 83 -2.44 10.76 23.56
N SER A 84 -2.43 9.95 24.63
CA SER A 84 -2.50 8.49 24.49
C SER A 84 -3.84 8.04 23.89
N ALA A 85 -4.95 8.69 24.27
CA ALA A 85 -6.27 8.42 23.70
C ALA A 85 -6.31 8.75 22.20
N GLN A 86 -5.73 9.85 21.77
CA GLN A 86 -5.64 10.22 20.35
C GLN A 86 -4.85 9.18 19.54
N LEU A 87 -3.73 8.70 20.09
CA LEU A 87 -2.93 7.67 19.44
C LEU A 87 -3.67 6.32 19.35
N MET A 88 -4.38 5.93 20.43
CA MET A 88 -5.19 4.70 20.46
C MET A 88 -6.43 4.81 19.57
N ASP A 89 -7.00 6.00 19.39
CA ASP A 89 -8.07 6.26 18.42
C ASP A 89 -7.58 6.04 16.99
N ALA A 90 -6.43 6.62 16.64
CA ALA A 90 -5.81 6.39 15.33
C ALA A 90 -5.56 4.88 15.09
N TYR A 91 -5.04 4.17 16.10
CA TYR A 91 -4.85 2.73 15.99
C TYR A 91 -6.18 1.96 15.80
N ALA A 92 -7.25 2.36 16.49
CA ALA A 92 -8.57 1.75 16.31
C ALA A 92 -9.13 2.00 14.89
N GLN A 93 -8.90 3.19 14.34
CA GLN A 93 -9.25 3.54 12.96
C GLN A 93 -8.44 2.69 11.97
N TYR A 94 -7.12 2.57 12.14
CA TYR A 94 -6.26 1.68 11.35
C TYR A 94 -6.74 0.23 11.39
N ALA A 95 -6.95 -0.32 12.58
CA ALA A 95 -7.39 -1.71 12.77
C ALA A 95 -8.79 -1.99 12.18
N SER A 96 -9.61 -0.95 12.01
CA SER A 96 -10.92 -1.04 11.33
C SER A 96 -10.84 -0.84 9.82
N GLY A 97 -9.66 -0.64 9.24
CA GLY A 97 -9.45 -0.37 7.81
C GLY A 97 -9.77 1.06 7.37
N LYS A 98 -9.92 1.99 8.34
CA LYS A 98 -10.18 3.40 8.06
C LYS A 98 -8.87 4.19 7.97
N PHE A 99 -8.04 3.81 7.03
CA PHE A 99 -6.67 4.32 6.90
C PHE A 99 -6.59 5.84 6.71
N SER A 100 -7.51 6.43 5.96
CA SER A 100 -7.54 7.89 5.75
C SER A 100 -7.87 8.66 7.04
N ASP A 101 -8.80 8.13 7.86
CA ASP A 101 -9.17 8.75 9.14
C ASP A 101 -8.01 8.62 10.13
N SER A 102 -7.37 7.44 10.20
CA SER A 102 -6.19 7.16 11.01
C SER A 102 -5.05 8.12 10.66
N ALA A 103 -4.68 8.23 9.38
CA ALA A 103 -3.63 9.14 8.92
C ALA A 103 -3.90 10.59 9.32
N ALA A 104 -5.15 11.08 9.17
CA ALA A 104 -5.53 12.43 9.58
C ALA A 104 -5.44 12.64 11.11
N THR A 105 -5.79 11.63 11.89
CA THR A 105 -5.68 11.67 13.36
C THR A 105 -4.20 11.67 13.79
N LEU A 106 -3.35 10.88 13.10
CA LEU A 106 -1.91 10.82 13.34
C LEU A 106 -1.20 12.12 12.94
N ASP A 107 -1.59 12.74 11.82
CA ASP A 107 -1.04 14.05 11.43
C ASP A 107 -1.29 15.10 12.51
N ARG A 108 -2.50 15.13 13.07
CA ARG A 108 -2.81 16.01 14.22
C ARG A 108 -2.00 15.66 15.45
N PHE A 109 -1.85 14.38 15.77
CA PHE A 109 -1.03 13.93 16.90
C PHE A 109 0.43 14.39 16.77
N ILE A 110 1.02 14.20 15.61
CA ILE A 110 2.41 14.58 15.29
C ILE A 110 2.61 16.10 15.44
N GLN A 111 1.63 16.89 14.98
CA GLN A 111 1.68 18.36 15.10
C GLN A 111 1.53 18.84 16.53
N LEU A 112 0.63 18.23 17.31
CA LEU A 112 0.33 18.67 18.67
C LEU A 112 1.31 18.12 19.73
N HIS A 113 1.90 16.95 19.49
CA HIS A 113 2.73 16.22 20.44
C HIS A 113 4.11 15.81 19.86
N PRO A 114 4.90 16.75 19.30
CA PRO A 114 6.16 16.42 18.61
C PRO A 114 7.23 15.84 19.54
N THR A 115 7.12 16.06 20.85
CA THR A 115 8.06 15.55 21.87
C THR A 115 7.53 14.31 22.60
N SER A 116 6.41 13.74 22.16
CA SER A 116 5.86 12.53 22.77
C SER A 116 6.85 11.36 22.68
N LYS A 117 6.91 10.54 23.73
CA LYS A 117 7.67 9.28 23.72
C LYS A 117 7.21 8.33 22.63
N ASP A 118 5.95 8.41 22.21
CA ASP A 118 5.31 7.55 21.23
C ASP A 118 5.34 8.15 19.80
N ILE A 119 6.09 9.26 19.62
CA ILE A 119 6.12 9.96 18.32
C ILE A 119 6.63 9.08 17.18
N ALA A 120 7.65 8.25 17.44
CA ALA A 120 8.18 7.32 16.44
C ALA A 120 7.13 6.30 15.98
N TYR A 121 6.30 5.83 16.92
CA TYR A 121 5.18 4.95 16.61
C TYR A 121 4.10 5.66 15.78
N ALA A 122 3.78 6.91 16.09
CA ALA A 122 2.81 7.69 15.33
C ALA A 122 3.23 7.88 13.87
N TYR A 123 4.50 8.23 13.62
CA TYR A 123 5.05 8.30 12.26
C TYR A 123 4.98 6.96 11.53
N TYR A 124 5.32 5.88 12.23
CA TYR A 124 5.29 4.54 11.65
C TYR A 124 3.87 4.07 11.33
N LEU A 125 2.91 4.25 12.23
CA LEU A 125 1.51 3.89 12.00
C LEU A 125 0.90 4.68 10.83
N ARG A 126 1.25 5.98 10.70
CA ARG A 126 0.87 6.79 9.54
C ARG A 126 1.43 6.23 8.23
N ALA A 127 2.68 5.74 8.26
CA ALA A 127 3.27 5.10 7.08
C ALA A 127 2.58 3.79 6.74
N LEU A 128 2.15 3.01 7.76
CA LEU A 128 1.34 1.80 7.56
C LEU A 128 -0.03 2.10 6.96
N ASP A 129 -0.67 3.23 7.31
CA ASP A 129 -1.94 3.64 6.70
C ASP A 129 -1.85 3.74 5.17
N PHE A 130 -0.76 4.25 4.64
CA PHE A 130 -0.53 4.27 3.19
C PHE A 130 -0.11 2.91 2.64
N TYR A 131 0.69 2.16 3.40
CA TYR A 131 1.20 0.86 2.99
C TYR A 131 0.08 -0.17 2.80
N GLU A 132 -0.87 -0.23 3.71
CA GLU A 132 -2.03 -1.14 3.63
C GLU A 132 -2.99 -0.83 2.45
N GLN A 133 -2.85 0.37 1.86
CA GLN A 133 -3.62 0.77 0.69
C GLN A 133 -2.90 0.53 -0.64
N ILE A 134 -1.73 -0.13 -0.62
CA ILE A 134 -1.02 -0.50 -1.84
C ILE A 134 -1.88 -1.51 -2.60
N VAL A 135 -2.03 -1.25 -3.89
CA VAL A 135 -2.79 -2.09 -4.81
C VAL A 135 -1.86 -2.78 -5.81
N ASP A 136 -2.40 -3.62 -6.68
CA ASP A 136 -1.65 -4.31 -7.73
C ASP A 136 -0.75 -3.37 -8.55
N VAL A 137 0.41 -3.89 -9.03
CA VAL A 137 1.43 -3.15 -9.79
C VAL A 137 0.90 -2.51 -11.08
N GLN A 138 -0.19 -3.04 -11.64
CA GLN A 138 -0.81 -2.51 -12.87
C GLN A 138 -1.75 -1.33 -12.61
N ARG A 139 -2.02 -1.01 -11.35
CA ARG A 139 -2.90 0.09 -10.95
C ARG A 139 -2.11 1.33 -10.56
N ASP A 140 -2.83 2.39 -10.13
CA ASP A 140 -2.21 3.62 -9.66
C ASP A 140 -1.33 3.39 -8.43
N GLN A 141 -0.07 3.85 -8.48
CA GLN A 141 0.94 3.65 -7.45
C GLN A 141 1.08 4.85 -6.50
N LYS A 142 0.10 5.74 -6.44
CA LYS A 142 0.14 6.89 -5.55
C LYS A 142 0.33 6.50 -4.09
N ASN A 143 -0.40 5.50 -3.61
CA ASN A 143 -0.27 5.04 -2.22
C ASN A 143 1.08 4.37 -1.96
N THR A 144 1.64 3.65 -2.92
CA THR A 144 3.00 3.10 -2.81
C THR A 144 4.06 4.20 -2.66
N GLN A 145 3.93 5.29 -3.43
CA GLN A 145 4.82 6.44 -3.32
C GLN A 145 4.66 7.17 -1.98
N LEU A 146 3.43 7.35 -1.49
CA LEU A 146 3.15 7.94 -0.19
C LEU A 146 3.70 7.08 0.95
N ALA A 147 3.50 5.76 0.89
CA ALA A 147 4.04 4.81 1.85
C ALA A 147 5.58 4.87 1.87
N LEU A 148 6.21 4.84 0.68
CA LEU A 148 7.66 4.94 0.55
C LEU A 148 8.22 6.22 1.17
N ALA A 149 7.58 7.37 0.91
CA ALA A 149 7.98 8.66 1.48
C ALA A 149 7.84 8.67 3.00
N ALA A 150 6.71 8.21 3.53
CA ALA A 150 6.44 8.17 4.97
C ALA A 150 7.36 7.17 5.70
N LEU A 151 7.62 5.98 5.13
CA LEU A 151 8.56 5.00 5.68
C LEU A 151 10.01 5.54 5.71
N LYS A 152 10.45 6.24 4.65
CA LYS A 152 11.76 6.93 4.64
C LYS A 152 11.84 7.99 5.73
N GLU A 153 10.75 8.72 5.99
CA GLU A 153 10.70 9.70 7.07
C GLU A 153 10.90 9.04 8.44
N VAL A 154 10.29 7.87 8.70
CA VAL A 154 10.50 7.09 9.93
C VAL A 154 11.98 6.73 10.09
N VAL A 155 12.61 6.18 9.05
CA VAL A 155 14.01 5.75 9.10
C VAL A 155 14.95 6.94 9.34
N ASN A 156 14.67 8.08 8.70
CA ASN A 156 15.53 9.27 8.81
C ASN A 156 15.41 9.97 10.16
N ARG A 157 14.18 10.06 10.72
CA ARG A 157 13.94 10.75 12.00
C ARG A 157 14.25 9.89 13.22
N PHE A 158 14.03 8.57 13.11
CA PHE A 158 14.11 7.64 14.23
C PHE A 158 14.93 6.39 13.89
N PRO A 159 16.21 6.54 13.44
CA PRO A 159 17.01 5.46 12.87
C PRO A 159 17.24 4.28 13.83
N ASP A 160 17.26 4.54 15.15
CA ASP A 160 17.53 3.57 16.20
C ASP A 160 16.25 2.93 16.78
N SER A 161 15.07 3.35 16.29
CA SER A 161 13.81 2.78 16.77
C SER A 161 13.59 1.37 16.22
N ALA A 162 12.82 0.57 16.98
CA ALA A 162 12.37 -0.74 16.49
C ALA A 162 11.56 -0.62 15.18
N TYR A 163 10.84 0.48 15.03
CA TYR A 163 10.03 0.79 13.84
C TYR A 163 10.87 1.04 12.59
N ALA A 164 12.07 1.63 12.74
CA ALA A 164 12.95 1.89 11.60
C ALA A 164 13.45 0.60 10.94
N ARG A 165 13.61 -0.48 11.70
CA ARG A 165 14.02 -1.78 11.15
C ARG A 165 12.95 -2.35 10.22
N ASP A 166 11.71 -2.37 10.66
CA ASP A 166 10.58 -2.84 9.86
C ASP A 166 10.30 -1.89 8.69
N ALA A 167 10.43 -0.57 8.92
CA ALA A 167 10.28 0.42 7.86
C ALA A 167 11.29 0.22 6.71
N ARG A 168 12.55 -0.14 6.99
CA ARG A 168 13.54 -0.46 5.94
C ARG A 168 13.09 -1.63 5.07
N PHE A 169 12.62 -2.71 5.71
CA PHE A 169 12.08 -3.86 4.96
C PHE A 169 10.89 -3.48 4.07
N LYS A 170 9.96 -2.67 4.60
CA LYS A 170 8.80 -2.20 3.83
C LYS A 170 9.18 -1.20 2.71
N ILE A 171 10.26 -0.44 2.89
CA ILE A 171 10.83 0.41 1.83
C ILE A 171 11.27 -0.46 0.65
N ASP A 172 11.99 -1.55 0.90
CA ASP A 172 12.44 -2.46 -0.16
C ASP A 172 11.24 -3.04 -0.92
N LEU A 173 10.19 -3.47 -0.19
CA LEU A 173 8.95 -3.95 -0.82
C LEU A 173 8.24 -2.88 -1.65
N CYS A 174 8.21 -1.62 -1.20
CA CYS A 174 7.64 -0.52 -1.99
C CYS A 174 8.46 -0.26 -3.26
N LEU A 175 9.79 -0.32 -3.18
CA LEU A 175 10.67 -0.15 -4.34
C LEU A 175 10.49 -1.29 -5.34
N ASP A 176 10.41 -2.55 -4.88
CA ASP A 176 10.11 -3.70 -5.74
C ASP A 176 8.76 -3.54 -6.44
N HIS A 177 7.76 -3.00 -5.74
CA HIS A 177 6.43 -2.79 -6.31
C HIS A 177 6.43 -1.71 -7.41
N LEU A 178 7.13 -0.58 -7.18
CA LEU A 178 7.30 0.49 -8.16
C LEU A 178 8.13 0.03 -9.36
N ALA A 179 9.20 -0.72 -9.14
CA ALA A 179 9.99 -1.33 -10.21
C ALA A 179 9.16 -2.30 -11.04
N GLY A 180 8.33 -3.13 -10.38
CA GLY A 180 7.41 -4.05 -11.03
C GLY A 180 6.41 -3.36 -11.96
N GLN A 181 5.93 -2.16 -11.58
CA GLN A 181 5.09 -1.34 -12.46
C GLN A 181 5.82 -0.92 -13.73
N GLU A 182 7.04 -0.36 -13.61
CA GLU A 182 7.84 0.05 -14.77
C GLU A 182 8.17 -1.15 -15.67
N MET A 183 8.48 -2.30 -15.06
CA MET A 183 8.69 -3.57 -15.81
C MET A 183 7.44 -4.01 -16.55
N SER A 184 6.28 -3.96 -15.92
CA SER A 184 5.00 -4.33 -16.56
C SER A 184 4.69 -3.44 -17.77
N ILE A 185 4.89 -2.13 -17.64
CA ILE A 185 4.71 -1.17 -18.73
C ILE A 185 5.76 -1.41 -19.83
N GLY A 186 7.02 -1.67 -19.43
CA GLY A 186 8.10 -1.98 -20.36
C GLY A 186 7.80 -3.20 -21.23
N ARG A 187 7.40 -4.31 -20.62
CA ARG A 187 7.01 -5.55 -21.32
C ARG A 187 5.80 -5.34 -22.24
N TRP A 188 4.85 -4.50 -21.85
CA TRP A 188 3.73 -4.17 -22.70
C TRP A 188 4.17 -3.41 -23.96
N TYR A 189 5.03 -2.37 -23.84
CA TYR A 189 5.59 -1.67 -25.00
C TYR A 189 6.42 -2.59 -25.89
N GLU A 190 7.22 -3.48 -25.29
CA GLU A 190 8.01 -4.47 -26.00
C GLU A 190 7.11 -5.41 -26.84
N SER A 191 6.02 -5.91 -26.26
CA SER A 191 5.05 -6.77 -26.97
C SER A 191 4.36 -6.07 -28.13
N GLN A 192 4.29 -4.73 -28.11
CA GLN A 192 3.79 -3.91 -29.22
C GLN A 192 4.89 -3.48 -30.19
N HIS A 193 6.12 -3.99 -30.04
CA HIS A 193 7.31 -3.58 -30.81
C HIS A 193 7.64 -2.08 -30.71
N LEU A 194 7.19 -1.41 -29.66
CA LEU A 194 7.49 -0.01 -29.37
C LEU A 194 8.80 0.10 -28.56
N TYR A 195 9.90 -0.35 -29.15
CA TYR A 195 11.18 -0.56 -28.47
C TYR A 195 11.73 0.68 -27.79
N ALA A 196 11.63 1.86 -28.39
CA ALA A 196 12.09 3.10 -27.76
C ALA A 196 11.34 3.42 -26.45
N ALA A 197 10.04 3.12 -26.39
CA ALA A 197 9.24 3.31 -25.18
C ALA A 197 9.58 2.25 -24.12
N ALA A 198 9.79 1.00 -24.54
CA ALA A 198 10.21 -0.09 -23.66
C ALA A 198 11.59 0.21 -23.03
N ILE A 199 12.57 0.66 -23.83
CA ILE A 199 13.90 1.05 -23.37
C ILE A 199 13.79 2.11 -22.25
N ASN A 200 12.99 3.17 -22.44
CA ASN A 200 12.83 4.21 -21.43
C ASN A 200 12.28 3.66 -20.09
N ARG A 201 11.39 2.68 -20.14
CA ARG A 201 10.85 2.05 -18.93
C ARG A 201 11.88 1.18 -18.23
N TYR A 202 12.57 0.32 -18.96
CA TYR A 202 13.62 -0.51 -18.39
C TYR A 202 14.81 0.30 -17.88
N GLN A 203 15.20 1.37 -18.58
CA GLN A 203 16.24 2.29 -18.10
C GLN A 203 15.85 2.92 -16.75
N ARG A 204 14.58 3.30 -16.56
CA ARG A 204 14.11 3.82 -15.27
C ARG A 204 14.28 2.79 -14.15
N VAL A 205 13.99 1.51 -14.41
CA VAL A 205 14.24 0.45 -13.41
C VAL A 205 15.72 0.39 -13.04
N VAL A 206 16.60 0.42 -14.03
CA VAL A 206 18.05 0.38 -13.81
C VAL A 206 18.58 1.61 -13.09
N GLN A 207 17.97 2.79 -13.29
CA GLN A 207 18.44 4.06 -12.70
C GLN A 207 17.88 4.27 -11.28
N ASP A 208 16.57 4.03 -11.08
CA ASP A 208 15.88 4.42 -9.86
C ASP A 208 15.68 3.26 -8.88
N TYR A 209 15.77 1.99 -9.36
CA TYR A 209 15.42 0.80 -8.60
C TYR A 209 16.50 -0.29 -8.65
N GLN A 210 17.77 0.10 -8.62
CA GLN A 210 18.93 -0.81 -8.77
C GLN A 210 18.98 -1.94 -7.74
N MET A 211 18.48 -1.70 -6.52
CA MET A 211 18.52 -2.67 -5.44
C MET A 211 17.36 -3.68 -5.47
N THR A 212 16.48 -3.57 -6.45
CA THR A 212 15.31 -4.46 -6.58
C THR A 212 15.63 -5.72 -7.37
N ASN A 213 14.83 -6.76 -7.15
CA ASN A 213 14.90 -8.00 -7.92
C ASN A 213 14.57 -7.83 -9.40
N MET A 214 14.02 -6.68 -9.80
CA MET A 214 13.66 -6.37 -11.19
C MET A 214 14.81 -5.83 -12.02
N ALA A 215 15.86 -5.27 -11.38
CA ALA A 215 16.98 -4.63 -12.07
C ALA A 215 17.76 -5.59 -12.99
N PRO A 216 18.08 -6.85 -12.60
CA PRO A 216 18.76 -7.79 -13.50
C PRO A 216 17.93 -8.12 -14.74
N GLU A 217 16.61 -8.34 -14.60
CA GLU A 217 15.73 -8.58 -15.76
C GLU A 217 15.67 -7.35 -16.66
N ALA A 218 15.56 -6.14 -16.10
CA ALA A 218 15.54 -4.91 -16.88
C ALA A 218 16.80 -4.74 -17.75
N LEU A 219 17.98 -5.04 -17.18
CA LEU A 219 19.25 -5.03 -17.92
C LEU A 219 19.28 -6.07 -19.03
N TYR A 220 18.77 -7.27 -18.79
CA TYR A 220 18.63 -8.30 -19.82
C TYR A 220 17.71 -7.85 -20.97
N ARG A 221 16.52 -7.35 -20.63
CA ARG A 221 15.58 -6.83 -21.63
C ARG A 221 16.15 -5.67 -22.46
N LEU A 222 16.93 -4.80 -21.83
CA LEU A 222 17.67 -3.77 -22.57
C LEU A 222 18.68 -4.36 -23.53
N THR A 223 19.45 -5.39 -23.09
CA THR A 223 20.40 -6.09 -23.95
C THR A 223 19.72 -6.70 -25.16
N GLU A 224 18.60 -7.42 -24.95
CA GLU A 224 17.79 -8.05 -25.99
C GLU A 224 17.26 -7.03 -26.99
N ILE A 225 16.65 -5.95 -26.54
CA ILE A 225 16.11 -4.90 -27.41
C ILE A 225 17.22 -4.19 -28.19
N TYR A 226 18.36 -3.88 -27.57
CA TYR A 226 19.48 -3.25 -28.27
C TYR A 226 20.04 -4.14 -29.37
N MET A 227 20.09 -5.46 -29.17
CA MET A 227 20.45 -6.40 -30.24
C MET A 227 19.43 -6.37 -31.36
N LEU A 228 18.12 -6.46 -31.06
CA LEU A 228 17.04 -6.44 -32.05
C LEU A 228 17.02 -5.18 -32.94
N ILE A 229 17.39 -4.02 -32.39
CA ILE A 229 17.41 -2.76 -33.14
C ILE A 229 18.78 -2.45 -33.77
N GLY A 230 19.74 -3.39 -33.71
CA GLY A 230 21.06 -3.25 -34.34
C GLY A 230 22.03 -2.31 -33.58
N MET A 231 21.94 -2.25 -32.26
CA MET A 231 22.82 -1.43 -31.39
C MET A 231 23.70 -2.31 -30.48
N PRO A 232 24.60 -3.15 -31.05
CA PRO A 232 25.35 -4.13 -30.28
C PRO A 232 26.27 -3.50 -29.21
N ASP A 233 26.77 -2.30 -29.42
CA ASP A 233 27.62 -1.62 -28.44
C ASP A 233 26.84 -1.24 -27.18
N GLN A 234 25.56 -0.87 -27.29
CA GLN A 234 24.72 -0.63 -26.13
C GLN A 234 24.33 -1.94 -25.43
N ALA A 235 24.05 -3.00 -26.18
CA ALA A 235 23.81 -4.33 -25.66
C ALA A 235 24.99 -4.84 -24.82
N LYS A 236 26.22 -4.68 -25.33
CA LYS A 236 27.45 -5.03 -24.58
C LYS A 236 27.59 -4.24 -23.27
N LYS A 237 27.26 -2.95 -23.28
CA LYS A 237 27.29 -2.11 -22.05
C LYS A 237 26.31 -2.63 -21.01
N THR A 238 25.07 -2.90 -21.38
CA THR A 238 24.06 -3.42 -20.43
C THR A 238 24.43 -4.80 -19.90
N ALA A 239 24.96 -5.67 -20.72
CA ALA A 239 25.46 -6.98 -20.28
C ALA A 239 26.69 -6.87 -19.36
N SER A 240 27.56 -5.88 -19.58
CA SER A 240 28.69 -5.61 -18.67
C SER A 240 28.25 -5.16 -17.30
N VAL A 241 27.19 -4.34 -17.23
CA VAL A 241 26.58 -3.94 -15.94
C VAL A 241 25.98 -5.16 -15.22
N LEU A 242 25.30 -6.07 -15.96
CA LEU A 242 24.81 -7.33 -15.42
C LEU A 242 25.94 -8.19 -14.85
N GLN A 243 27.02 -8.35 -15.62
CA GLN A 243 28.20 -9.11 -15.16
C GLN A 243 28.78 -8.56 -13.86
N HIS A 244 28.92 -7.25 -13.77
CA HIS A 244 29.57 -6.62 -12.62
C HIS A 244 28.69 -6.67 -11.36
N ASN A 245 27.41 -6.32 -11.49
CA ASN A 245 26.53 -6.14 -10.34
C ASN A 245 25.76 -7.43 -9.98
N TYR A 246 25.50 -8.30 -10.96
CA TYR A 246 24.66 -9.49 -10.80
C TYR A 246 25.26 -10.75 -11.43
N PRO A 247 26.54 -11.12 -11.12
CA PRO A 247 27.28 -12.19 -11.81
C PRO A 247 26.66 -13.57 -11.68
N ASN A 248 25.85 -13.80 -10.62
CA ASN A 248 25.18 -15.08 -10.37
C ASN A 248 23.74 -15.13 -10.87
N SER A 249 23.25 -14.05 -11.53
CA SER A 249 21.90 -13.98 -12.05
C SER A 249 21.73 -14.87 -13.30
N GLU A 250 20.59 -15.52 -13.44
CA GLU A 250 20.21 -16.20 -14.67
C GLU A 250 20.17 -15.22 -15.87
N TRP A 251 19.69 -13.98 -15.66
CA TRP A 251 19.64 -12.93 -16.64
C TRP A 251 21.01 -12.57 -17.21
N TYR A 252 22.09 -12.69 -16.40
CA TYR A 252 23.44 -12.51 -16.90
C TYR A 252 23.81 -13.62 -17.87
N ARG A 253 23.51 -14.89 -17.53
CA ARG A 253 23.81 -16.03 -18.41
C ARG A 253 23.05 -15.93 -19.73
N ASP A 254 21.80 -15.52 -19.68
CA ASP A 254 20.97 -15.34 -20.89
C ASP A 254 21.47 -14.19 -21.75
N SER A 255 21.88 -13.06 -21.16
CA SER A 255 22.53 -11.95 -21.88
C SER A 255 23.84 -12.39 -22.55
N TRP A 256 24.63 -13.20 -21.86
CA TRP A 256 25.87 -13.73 -22.41
C TRP A 256 25.60 -14.63 -23.61
N ASN A 257 24.69 -15.59 -23.50
CA ASN A 257 24.33 -16.51 -24.58
C ASN A 257 23.83 -15.74 -25.80
N LEU A 258 22.97 -14.74 -25.61
CA LEU A 258 22.46 -13.87 -26.69
C LEU A 258 23.61 -13.17 -27.44
N LEU A 259 24.62 -12.64 -26.72
CA LEU A 259 25.76 -11.97 -27.34
C LEU A 259 26.73 -12.94 -28.04
N VAL A 260 26.85 -14.18 -27.53
CA VAL A 260 27.68 -15.25 -28.15
C VAL A 260 27.02 -15.73 -29.45
N ASP A 261 25.72 -15.98 -29.42
CA ASP A 261 24.95 -16.45 -30.58
C ASP A 261 25.01 -15.45 -31.75
N ASP A 262 25.04 -14.17 -31.45
CA ASP A 262 25.18 -13.09 -32.45
C ASP A 262 26.66 -12.72 -32.74
N HIS A 263 27.60 -13.55 -32.32
CA HIS A 263 29.05 -13.37 -32.54
C HIS A 263 29.64 -12.05 -31.99
N GLN A 264 29.00 -11.41 -31.03
CA GLN A 264 29.45 -10.15 -30.43
C GLN A 264 30.49 -10.35 -29.35
N VAL A 265 30.48 -11.52 -28.68
CA VAL A 265 31.46 -11.94 -27.68
C VAL A 265 31.82 -13.40 -27.89
N SER A 266 32.93 -13.88 -27.32
CA SER A 266 33.35 -15.27 -27.39
C SER A 266 33.82 -15.79 -26.05
N GLY A 267 33.63 -17.06 -25.76
CA GLY A 267 34.07 -17.72 -24.51
C GLY A 267 32.92 -18.20 -23.65
N LYS A 268 33.15 -18.37 -22.33
CA LYS A 268 32.17 -18.79 -21.32
C LYS A 268 31.83 -17.64 -20.39
N PRO A 269 30.62 -17.62 -19.81
CA PRO A 269 30.24 -16.61 -18.81
C PRO A 269 31.11 -16.71 -17.56
N VAL A 270 31.38 -15.58 -16.92
CA VAL A 270 32.09 -15.51 -15.64
C VAL A 270 31.23 -16.17 -14.56
N GLY A 271 31.79 -17.15 -13.85
CA GLY A 271 31.06 -17.93 -12.84
C GLY A 271 31.00 -19.42 -13.13
N GLU A 272 31.24 -19.86 -14.38
CA GLU A 272 31.38 -21.28 -14.70
C GLU A 272 32.85 -21.77 -14.77
N ALA A 273 33.80 -20.89 -14.90
CA ALA A 273 35.26 -21.20 -14.75
C ALA A 273 36.07 -19.90 -14.69
N ASP A 274 36.94 -19.83 -13.70
CA ASP A 274 38.13 -18.99 -13.57
C ASP A 274 38.38 -17.93 -14.63
N ASN A 275 37.67 -16.77 -14.63
CA ASN A 275 38.20 -15.67 -15.44
C ASN A 275 37.50 -14.33 -15.16
N ALA A 276 37.96 -13.65 -14.12
CA ALA A 276 37.80 -12.20 -13.97
C ALA A 276 38.52 -11.39 -15.07
N GLY A 277 39.10 -12.07 -16.09
CA GLY A 277 40.02 -11.45 -17.04
C GLY A 277 39.44 -11.00 -18.38
N PHE A 278 38.32 -11.53 -18.85
CA PHE A 278 37.88 -11.29 -20.24
C PHE A 278 37.14 -9.96 -20.37
N PHE A 279 36.15 -9.68 -19.56
CA PHE A 279 35.39 -8.43 -19.64
C PHE A 279 36.19 -7.21 -19.18
N SER A 280 37.09 -7.36 -18.18
CA SER A 280 38.01 -6.26 -17.82
C SER A 280 38.95 -5.90 -18.95
N ARG A 281 39.35 -6.87 -19.79
CA ARG A 281 40.16 -6.62 -20.99
C ARG A 281 39.35 -6.09 -22.17
N ALA A 282 38.11 -6.60 -22.36
CA ALA A 282 37.26 -6.18 -23.46
C ALA A 282 36.59 -4.81 -23.23
N PHE A 283 36.37 -4.42 -21.97
CA PHE A 283 35.58 -3.24 -21.61
C PHE A 283 36.27 -2.30 -20.60
N GLY A 284 37.54 -2.54 -20.24
CA GLY A 284 38.32 -1.73 -19.30
C GLY A 284 38.55 -0.26 -19.69
N TRP A 285 38.02 0.16 -20.82
CA TRP A 285 38.02 1.55 -21.31
C TRP A 285 36.67 2.26 -21.11
N ILE A 286 35.66 1.58 -20.53
CA ILE A 286 34.30 2.10 -20.33
C ILE A 286 34.09 2.65 -18.90
N PHE A 287 35.02 2.37 -17.94
CA PHE A 287 35.00 2.86 -16.56
C PHE A 287 36.18 3.79 -16.29
#